data_96a0d6a6a011084daf454857c60ec85b
#
_entry.id   96a0d6a6a011084daf454857c60ec85b
#
_cell.length_a   1.000
_cell.length_b   1.000
_cell.length_c   1.000
_cell.angle_alpha   90.00
_cell.angle_beta   90.00
_cell.angle_gamma   90.00
#
_symmetry.space_group_name_H-M   'P 1'
#
loop_
_entity.id
_entity.type
_entity.pdbx_description
1 polymer ?
#
loop_
_entity_poly.entity_id
_entity_poly.type
_entity_poly.pdbx_seq_one_letter_code
_entity_poly.pdbx_strand_id
1 'polypeptide(L)'
;MPDRVVDPNNNEYNGASPVILALAKTTLDEAADKLADGQQIIPFTALAVKENLFIETHEYPTEEETYEAARAEVQGARGATGYAFCYQGSLSTNKGPVDCLISECGLPGEDTAMGFGYLYDDEGIYRDEVTYLGPAPNYMSRLKEEPEIEAELNKSTGEVKVQGMFNADDAVARMEAALEKAEAEGKTNL
;
A
#
# COMPACT_ATOMS: atom_id res chain seq x y z
N MET A 1 -3.59 13.33 13.49
CA MET A 1 -4.01 12.88 12.15
C MET A 1 -4.28 14.07 11.28
N PRO A 2 -3.88 14.09 10.01
CA PRO A 2 -4.23 15.19 9.15
C PRO A 2 -5.76 15.22 8.98
N ASP A 3 -6.38 16.33 9.38
CA ASP A 3 -7.79 16.58 9.12
C ASP A 3 -8.02 16.55 7.61
N ARG A 4 -8.78 15.58 7.12
CA ARG A 4 -9.22 15.56 5.72
C ARG A 4 -10.52 16.34 5.59
N VAL A 5 -10.51 17.32 4.70
CA VAL A 5 -11.74 18.01 4.30
C VAL A 5 -12.40 17.18 3.20
N VAL A 6 -13.55 16.60 3.49
CA VAL A 6 -14.36 15.86 2.52
C VAL A 6 -15.35 16.82 1.87
N ASP A 7 -15.37 16.85 0.54
CA ASP A 7 -16.44 17.50 -0.21
C ASP A 7 -17.64 16.52 -0.24
N PRO A 8 -18.75 16.85 0.47
CA PRO A 8 -19.91 15.96 0.54
C PRO A 8 -20.62 15.77 -0.80
N ASN A 9 -20.24 16.54 -1.83
CA ASN A 9 -20.82 16.41 -3.16
C ASN A 9 -19.99 15.54 -4.11
N ASN A 10 -18.83 15.04 -3.67
CA ASN A 10 -17.93 14.24 -4.51
C ASN A 10 -18.04 12.74 -4.18
N ASN A 11 -19.25 12.20 -4.33
CA ASN A 11 -19.55 10.76 -4.16
C ASN A 11 -19.23 9.93 -5.42
N GLU A 12 -18.49 10.47 -6.37
CA GLU A 12 -18.19 9.75 -7.59
C GLU A 12 -16.93 8.90 -7.42
N TYR A 13 -17.14 7.57 -7.29
CA TYR A 13 -16.09 6.54 -7.42
C TYR A 13 -15.49 6.48 -8.83
N ASN A 14 -15.64 7.53 -9.61
CA ASN A 14 -15.23 7.59 -11.00
C ASN A 14 -13.72 7.39 -11.13
N GLY A 15 -13.33 6.18 -11.51
CA GLY A 15 -11.96 5.78 -11.76
C GLY A 15 -11.35 4.78 -10.79
N ALA A 16 -12.05 4.40 -9.71
CA ALA A 16 -11.55 3.36 -8.82
C ALA A 16 -11.62 1.99 -9.51
N SER A 17 -10.48 1.30 -9.60
CA SER A 17 -10.45 -0.05 -10.14
C SER A 17 -11.17 -1.04 -9.20
N PRO A 18 -11.68 -2.19 -9.72
CA PRO A 18 -12.27 -3.24 -8.88
C PRO A 18 -11.33 -3.72 -7.77
N VAL A 19 -10.03 -3.71 -8.02
CA VAL A 19 -8.99 -4.10 -7.03
C VAL A 19 -8.95 -3.10 -5.87
N ILE A 20 -8.93 -1.80 -6.18
CA ILE A 20 -8.97 -0.74 -5.15
C ILE A 20 -10.23 -0.83 -4.30
N LEU A 21 -11.40 -1.00 -4.92
CA LEU A 21 -12.67 -1.12 -4.19
C LEU A 21 -12.71 -2.37 -3.31
N ALA A 22 -12.19 -3.50 -3.79
CA ALA A 22 -12.11 -4.73 -3.01
C ALA A 22 -11.16 -4.58 -1.82
N LEU A 23 -9.99 -3.97 -2.00
CA LEU A 23 -9.05 -3.67 -0.92
C LEU A 23 -9.67 -2.75 0.13
N ALA A 24 -10.28 -1.65 -0.30
CA ALA A 24 -10.92 -0.69 0.59
C ALA A 24 -12.01 -1.37 1.42
N LYS A 25 -12.93 -2.09 0.77
CA LYS A 25 -14.03 -2.77 1.46
C LYS A 25 -13.52 -3.82 2.44
N THR A 26 -12.59 -4.67 2.03
CA THR A 26 -12.04 -5.74 2.89
C THR A 26 -11.37 -5.17 4.13
N THR A 27 -10.55 -4.13 4.00
CA THR A 27 -9.85 -3.55 5.14
C THR A 27 -10.77 -2.73 6.05
N LEU A 28 -11.75 -2.03 5.49
CA LEU A 28 -12.77 -1.33 6.27
C LEU A 28 -13.69 -2.29 7.02
N ASP A 29 -14.11 -3.40 6.41
CA ASP A 29 -14.91 -4.43 7.07
C ASP A 29 -14.12 -5.06 8.22
N GLU A 30 -12.83 -5.40 8.04
CA GLU A 30 -11.96 -5.94 9.08
C GLU A 30 -11.82 -4.95 10.26
N ALA A 31 -11.58 -3.67 9.98
CA ALA A 31 -11.48 -2.65 11.01
C ALA A 31 -12.82 -2.44 11.73
N ALA A 32 -13.92 -2.45 10.99
CA ALA A 32 -15.26 -2.29 11.54
C ALA A 32 -15.66 -3.45 12.45
N ASP A 33 -15.28 -4.69 12.12
CA ASP A 33 -15.52 -5.86 12.97
C ASP A 33 -14.74 -5.74 14.29
N LYS A 34 -13.46 -5.36 14.24
CA LYS A 34 -12.65 -5.11 15.43
C LYS A 34 -13.25 -4.02 16.33
N LEU A 35 -13.68 -2.91 15.72
CA LEU A 35 -14.29 -1.81 16.47
C LEU A 35 -15.62 -2.21 17.10
N ALA A 36 -16.45 -2.98 16.38
CA ALA A 36 -17.73 -3.51 16.90
C ALA A 36 -17.51 -4.48 18.08
N ASP A 37 -16.39 -5.21 18.08
CA ASP A 37 -15.98 -6.09 19.19
C ASP A 37 -15.33 -5.32 20.37
N GLY A 38 -15.29 -3.98 20.31
CA GLY A 38 -14.71 -3.12 21.33
C GLY A 38 -13.19 -3.14 21.36
N GLN A 39 -12.55 -3.55 20.28
CA GLN A 39 -11.09 -3.56 20.15
C GLN A 39 -10.60 -2.20 19.65
N GLN A 40 -9.43 -1.79 20.10
CA GLN A 40 -8.74 -0.63 19.53
C GLN A 40 -8.25 -0.93 18.13
N ILE A 41 -8.43 0.01 17.23
CA ILE A 41 -7.89 -0.10 15.86
C ILE A 41 -6.42 0.29 15.88
N ILE A 42 -5.55 -0.71 15.77
CA ILE A 42 -4.13 -0.53 15.50
C ILE A 42 -4.02 -0.33 13.98
N PRO A 43 -3.38 0.75 13.50
CA PRO A 43 -3.17 0.94 12.07
C PRO A 43 -2.51 -0.27 11.42
N PHE A 44 -2.94 -0.65 10.23
CA PHE A 44 -2.42 -1.81 9.54
C PHE A 44 -2.37 -1.60 8.03
N THR A 45 -1.43 -2.27 7.39
CA THR A 45 -1.35 -2.41 5.94
C THR A 45 -1.91 -3.75 5.50
N ALA A 46 -2.48 -3.78 4.32
CA ALA A 46 -2.88 -4.99 3.63
C ALA A 46 -2.28 -4.98 2.23
N LEU A 47 -1.46 -5.98 1.92
CA LEU A 47 -0.77 -6.13 0.65
C LEU A 47 -1.43 -7.24 -0.17
N ALA A 48 -1.92 -6.90 -1.36
CA ALA A 48 -2.44 -7.88 -2.30
C ALA A 48 -1.29 -8.48 -3.11
N VAL A 49 -1.03 -9.76 -2.92
CA VAL A 49 0.00 -10.50 -3.67
C VAL A 49 -0.66 -11.73 -4.29
N LYS A 50 -0.84 -11.73 -5.60
CA LYS A 50 -1.60 -12.76 -6.33
C LYS A 50 -3.04 -12.85 -5.79
N GLU A 51 -3.42 -14.00 -5.25
CA GLU A 51 -4.75 -14.25 -4.67
C GLU A 51 -4.78 -14.12 -3.14
N ASN A 52 -3.66 -13.70 -2.53
CA ASN A 52 -3.54 -13.58 -1.08
C ASN A 52 -3.50 -12.12 -0.63
N LEU A 53 -4.03 -11.89 0.57
CA LEU A 53 -3.93 -10.62 1.26
C LEU A 53 -3.07 -10.82 2.51
N PHE A 54 -1.98 -10.07 2.60
CA PHE A 54 -1.08 -10.07 3.76
C PHE A 54 -1.35 -8.82 4.58
N ILE A 55 -1.64 -9.02 5.87
CA ILE A 55 -1.97 -7.94 6.79
C ILE A 55 -0.84 -7.82 7.82
N GLU A 56 -0.31 -6.61 8.00
CA GLU A 56 0.66 -6.27 9.03
C GLU A 56 0.20 -5.05 9.83
N THR A 57 0.30 -5.13 11.14
CA THR A 57 -0.09 -4.06 12.06
C THR A 57 1.11 -3.20 12.42
N HIS A 58 0.87 -1.88 12.58
CA HIS A 58 1.90 -0.88 12.89
C HIS A 58 1.59 -0.22 14.23
N GLU A 59 2.18 -0.75 15.28
CA GLU A 59 2.05 -0.19 16.63
C GLU A 59 3.34 0.52 17.03
N TYR A 60 3.37 1.84 16.82
CA TYR A 60 4.52 2.68 17.13
C TYR A 60 4.11 3.81 18.09
N PRO A 61 5.08 4.39 18.83
CA PRO A 61 4.80 5.43 19.82
C PRO A 61 4.19 6.70 19.24
N THR A 62 4.49 7.01 17.97
CA THR A 62 3.99 8.22 17.29
C THR A 62 3.28 7.86 15.99
N GLU A 63 2.36 8.74 15.57
CA GLU A 63 1.69 8.61 14.28
C GLU A 63 2.69 8.69 13.11
N GLU A 64 3.69 9.55 13.20
CA GLU A 64 4.72 9.71 12.17
C GLU A 64 5.49 8.40 11.96
N GLU A 65 5.95 7.75 13.03
CA GLU A 65 6.63 6.45 12.97
C GLU A 65 5.72 5.37 12.40
N THR A 66 4.43 5.38 12.74
CA THR A 66 3.42 4.48 12.19
C THR A 66 3.28 4.64 10.67
N TYR A 67 3.16 5.88 10.20
CA TYR A 67 3.07 6.17 8.76
C TYR A 67 4.37 5.82 8.01
N GLU A 68 5.53 6.10 8.59
CA GLU A 68 6.81 5.74 8.00
C GLU A 68 6.99 4.22 7.88
N ALA A 69 6.60 3.47 8.92
CA ALA A 69 6.64 2.01 8.91
C ALA A 69 5.71 1.41 7.84
N ALA A 70 4.46 1.89 7.78
CA ALA A 70 3.51 1.46 6.76
C ALA A 70 4.02 1.76 5.33
N ARG A 71 4.59 2.96 5.13
CA ARG A 71 5.21 3.35 3.85
C ARG A 71 6.38 2.44 3.50
N ALA A 72 7.28 2.18 4.46
CA ALA A 72 8.46 1.34 4.23
C ALA A 72 8.07 -0.09 3.87
N GLU A 73 7.06 -0.66 4.54
CA GLU A 73 6.53 -1.98 4.22
C GLU A 73 5.98 -2.03 2.79
N VAL A 74 5.10 -1.08 2.44
CA VAL A 74 4.49 -1.03 1.09
C VAL A 74 5.56 -0.84 0.02
N GLN A 75 6.55 0.03 0.24
CA GLN A 75 7.66 0.25 -0.69
C GLN A 75 8.60 -0.95 -0.81
N GLY A 76 8.72 -1.75 0.24
CA GLY A 76 9.51 -2.98 0.25
C GLY A 76 8.77 -4.18 -0.33
N ALA A 77 7.46 -4.11 -0.52
CA ALA A 77 6.62 -5.20 -0.98
C ALA A 77 6.81 -5.47 -2.46
N ARG A 78 7.53 -6.54 -2.79
CA ARG A 78 7.74 -6.96 -4.17
C ARG A 78 6.65 -7.92 -4.63
N GLY A 79 6.17 -7.72 -5.86
CA GLY A 79 5.12 -8.54 -6.45
C GLY A 79 3.71 -8.26 -5.89
N ALA A 80 3.55 -7.21 -5.10
CA ALA A 80 2.25 -6.75 -4.69
C ALA A 80 1.55 -6.02 -5.85
N THR A 81 0.29 -6.38 -6.07
CA THR A 81 -0.57 -5.79 -7.12
C THR A 81 -1.40 -4.61 -6.62
N GLY A 82 -1.33 -4.32 -5.32
CA GLY A 82 -1.97 -3.20 -4.67
C GLY A 82 -1.81 -3.28 -3.15
N TYR A 83 -2.11 -2.18 -2.49
CA TYR A 83 -2.10 -2.10 -1.03
C TYR A 83 -3.30 -1.32 -0.52
N ALA A 84 -3.62 -1.52 0.75
CA ALA A 84 -4.44 -0.64 1.56
C ALA A 84 -3.72 -0.33 2.87
N PHE A 85 -3.81 0.92 3.34
CA PHE A 85 -3.41 1.32 4.68
C PHE A 85 -4.64 1.77 5.44
N CYS A 86 -4.99 1.04 6.50
CA CYS A 86 -6.21 1.25 7.26
C CYS A 86 -5.92 1.75 8.67
N TYR A 87 -6.67 2.76 9.10
CA TYR A 87 -6.52 3.38 10.42
C TYR A 87 -7.81 4.10 10.84
N GLN A 88 -7.88 4.47 12.11
CA GLN A 88 -8.96 5.28 12.68
C GLN A 88 -8.61 6.76 12.58
N GLY A 89 -9.55 7.59 12.17
CA GLY A 89 -9.36 9.02 12.00
C GLY A 89 -10.63 9.82 12.21
N SER A 90 -10.53 11.13 11.94
CA SER A 90 -11.65 12.05 11.99
C SER A 90 -11.72 12.84 10.70
N LEU A 91 -12.95 13.08 10.24
CA LEU A 91 -13.23 13.89 9.06
C LEU A 91 -13.88 15.20 9.47
N SER A 92 -13.36 16.30 8.96
CA SER A 92 -14.00 17.60 9.13
C SER A 92 -15.18 17.74 8.16
N THR A 93 -16.38 17.86 8.70
CA THR A 93 -17.60 18.09 7.91
C THR A 93 -18.20 19.46 8.22
N ASN A 94 -19.15 19.91 7.41
CA ASN A 94 -19.90 21.15 7.67
C ASN A 94 -20.67 21.14 9.00
N LYS A 95 -20.87 19.95 9.61
CA LYS A 95 -21.57 19.76 10.89
C LYS A 95 -20.61 19.54 12.07
N GLY A 96 -19.30 19.57 11.81
CA GLY A 96 -18.24 19.29 12.78
C GLY A 96 -17.45 18.03 12.45
N PRO A 97 -16.48 17.65 13.30
CA PRO A 97 -15.71 16.43 13.11
C PRO A 97 -16.59 15.20 13.28
N VAL A 98 -16.37 14.19 12.44
CA VAL A 98 -17.03 12.88 12.50
C VAL A 98 -15.96 11.81 12.49
N ASP A 99 -16.10 10.84 13.37
CA ASP A 99 -15.17 9.70 13.43
C ASP A 99 -15.30 8.81 12.21
N CYS A 100 -14.18 8.28 11.73
CA CYS A 100 -14.10 7.52 10.50
C CYS A 100 -13.04 6.43 10.58
N LEU A 101 -13.38 5.25 10.10
CA LEU A 101 -12.39 4.26 9.67
C LEU A 101 -11.92 4.63 8.28
N ILE A 102 -10.64 4.77 8.06
CA ILE A 102 -10.05 5.25 6.80
C ILE A 102 -9.20 4.14 6.19
N SER A 103 -9.37 3.91 4.90
CA SER A 103 -8.54 3.01 4.10
C SER A 103 -8.00 3.75 2.88
N GLU A 104 -6.68 3.90 2.80
CA GLU A 104 -5.97 4.49 1.67
C GLU A 104 -5.44 3.37 0.78
N CYS A 105 -5.95 3.29 -0.45
CA CYS A 105 -5.66 2.19 -1.36
C CYS A 105 -4.91 2.70 -2.58
N GLY A 106 -3.81 2.03 -2.94
CA GLY A 106 -3.00 2.39 -4.11
C GLY A 106 -2.57 1.19 -4.93
N LEU A 107 -2.27 1.46 -6.18
CA LEU A 107 -1.75 0.48 -7.15
C LEU A 107 -0.35 0.89 -7.60
N PRO A 108 0.49 -0.08 -8.03
CA PRO A 108 1.79 0.22 -8.60
C PRO A 108 1.69 1.14 -9.82
N GLY A 109 2.55 2.15 -9.86
CA GLY A 109 2.66 3.04 -11.01
C GLY A 109 1.62 4.14 -11.12
N GLU A 110 0.60 4.17 -10.27
CA GLU A 110 -0.33 5.29 -10.18
C GLU A 110 0.28 6.43 -9.34
N ASP A 111 0.00 7.67 -9.73
CA ASP A 111 0.57 8.84 -9.06
C ASP A 111 -0.06 9.07 -7.68
N THR A 112 -1.34 8.73 -7.52
CA THR A 112 -2.11 8.93 -6.29
C THR A 112 -2.82 7.65 -5.86
N ALA A 113 -2.93 7.45 -4.55
CA ALA A 113 -3.83 6.50 -3.94
C ALA A 113 -5.22 7.12 -3.74
N MET A 114 -6.20 6.31 -3.41
CA MET A 114 -7.59 6.73 -3.14
C MET A 114 -7.95 6.43 -1.70
N GLY A 115 -8.53 7.42 -1.02
CA GLY A 115 -9.02 7.27 0.35
C GLY A 115 -10.51 6.92 0.36
N PHE A 116 -10.87 5.95 1.21
CA PHE A 116 -12.24 5.53 1.47
C PHE A 116 -12.48 5.44 2.97
N GLY A 117 -13.73 5.54 3.41
CA GLY A 117 -14.03 5.45 4.82
C GLY A 117 -15.41 4.93 5.15
N TYR A 118 -15.53 4.36 6.37
CA TYR A 118 -16.79 4.16 7.05
C TYR A 118 -16.92 5.18 8.17
N LEU A 119 -17.95 5.98 8.10
CA LEU A 119 -18.32 6.89 9.19
C LEU A 119 -18.87 6.07 10.36
N TYR A 120 -18.63 6.53 11.58
CA TYR A 120 -19.25 5.94 12.77
C TYR A 120 -19.48 7.00 13.85
N ASP A 121 -20.40 6.72 14.73
CA ASP A 121 -20.76 7.51 15.89
C ASP A 121 -21.23 6.59 17.04
N ASP A 122 -21.85 7.18 18.06
CA ASP A 122 -22.37 6.44 19.22
C ASP A 122 -23.52 5.47 18.84
N GLU A 123 -24.14 5.63 17.69
CA GLU A 123 -25.22 4.76 17.18
C GLU A 123 -24.66 3.55 16.43
N GLY A 124 -23.44 3.61 15.94
CA GLY A 124 -22.76 2.51 15.25
C GLY A 124 -21.91 2.90 14.06
N ILE A 125 -21.52 1.88 13.31
CA ILE A 125 -20.66 2.03 12.12
C ILE A 125 -21.54 1.92 10.88
N TYR A 126 -21.48 2.92 10.01
CA TYR A 126 -22.26 2.98 8.77
C TYR A 126 -21.55 2.24 7.65
N ARG A 127 -21.73 0.88 7.60
CA ARG A 127 -21.05 -0.01 6.65
C ARG A 127 -21.73 -0.10 5.27
N ASP A 128 -22.95 0.34 5.17
CA ASP A 128 -23.75 0.24 3.93
C ASP A 128 -23.29 1.25 2.88
N GLU A 129 -22.55 2.27 3.31
CA GLU A 129 -22.10 3.36 2.46
C GLU A 129 -20.59 3.59 2.64
N VAL A 130 -19.81 3.13 1.65
CA VAL A 130 -18.37 3.47 1.57
C VAL A 130 -18.25 4.90 1.06
N THR A 131 -17.70 5.79 1.88
CA THR A 131 -17.52 7.18 1.51
C THR A 131 -16.16 7.37 0.83
N TYR A 132 -16.13 8.03 -0.33
CA TYR A 132 -14.90 8.44 -0.97
C TYR A 132 -14.33 9.69 -0.29
N LEU A 133 -13.07 9.62 0.17
CA LEU A 133 -12.42 10.65 0.95
C LEU A 133 -11.45 11.54 0.14
N GLY A 134 -11.33 11.26 -1.15
CA GLY A 134 -10.40 11.97 -2.02
C GLY A 134 -9.07 11.25 -2.24
N PRO A 135 -8.15 11.90 -2.97
CA PRO A 135 -6.83 11.34 -3.26
C PRO A 135 -5.96 11.28 -2.00
N ALA A 136 -5.07 10.30 -1.97
CA ALA A 136 -4.07 10.09 -0.93
C ALA A 136 -2.68 9.93 -1.55
N PRO A 137 -1.60 10.08 -0.77
CA PRO A 137 -0.26 9.74 -1.23
C PRO A 137 -0.18 8.26 -1.60
N ASN A 138 0.32 7.95 -2.79
CA ASN A 138 0.51 6.55 -3.19
C ASN A 138 1.91 6.07 -2.80
N TYR A 139 1.99 5.12 -1.88
CA TYR A 139 3.26 4.53 -1.43
C TYR A 139 3.91 3.64 -2.49
N MET A 140 3.13 3.16 -3.48
CA MET A 140 3.59 2.39 -4.63
C MET A 140 3.82 3.24 -5.90
N SER A 141 3.73 4.57 -5.85
CA SER A 141 3.86 5.43 -7.03
C SER A 141 5.18 5.25 -7.79
N ARG A 142 6.25 4.84 -7.10
CA ARG A 142 7.57 4.59 -7.67
C ARG A 142 7.79 3.15 -8.13
N LEU A 143 6.91 2.24 -7.73
CA LEU A 143 6.92 0.83 -8.13
C LEU A 143 6.14 0.71 -9.46
N LYS A 144 6.61 1.37 -10.51
CA LYS A 144 6.12 1.04 -11.87
C LYS A 144 6.34 -0.45 -12.08
N GLU A 145 5.39 -1.11 -12.77
CA GLU A 145 5.50 -2.53 -13.16
C GLU A 145 6.96 -2.86 -13.44
N GLU A 146 7.48 -3.90 -12.75
CA GLU A 146 8.87 -4.30 -12.93
C GLU A 146 9.11 -4.48 -14.44
N PRO A 147 9.86 -3.60 -15.13
CA PRO A 147 10.28 -3.93 -16.47
C PRO A 147 11.07 -5.22 -16.30
N GLU A 148 10.80 -6.21 -17.13
CA GLU A 148 11.61 -7.40 -17.23
C GLU A 148 13.06 -6.94 -17.34
N ILE A 149 13.85 -7.16 -16.30
CA ILE A 149 15.28 -6.84 -16.32
C ILE A 149 15.90 -7.91 -17.18
N GLU A 150 16.05 -7.64 -18.47
CA GLU A 150 16.93 -8.41 -19.31
C GLU A 150 18.37 -8.11 -18.89
N ALA A 151 18.90 -8.96 -18.03
CA ALA A 151 20.32 -8.96 -17.74
C ALA A 151 21.04 -9.74 -18.85
N GLU A 152 21.57 -9.04 -19.83
CA GLU A 152 22.49 -9.65 -20.78
C GLU A 152 23.89 -9.74 -20.12
N LEU A 153 24.27 -10.95 -19.76
CA LEU A 153 25.65 -11.24 -19.35
C LEU A 153 26.54 -11.22 -20.60
N ASN A 154 27.35 -10.20 -20.75
CA ASN A 154 28.35 -10.18 -21.81
C ASN A 154 29.47 -11.16 -21.48
N LYS A 155 29.40 -12.36 -22.09
CA LYS A 155 30.33 -13.49 -21.86
C LYS A 155 31.80 -13.15 -22.20
N SER A 156 32.05 -12.08 -22.94
CA SER A 156 33.42 -11.71 -23.36
C SER A 156 34.17 -10.82 -22.37
N THR A 157 33.47 -10.04 -21.55
CA THR A 157 34.06 -9.07 -20.63
C THR A 157 33.66 -9.27 -19.17
N GLY A 158 32.67 -10.14 -18.89
CA GLY A 158 32.12 -10.31 -17.54
C GLY A 158 31.31 -9.09 -17.05
N GLU A 159 31.02 -8.13 -17.93
CA GLU A 159 30.18 -6.98 -17.59
C GLU A 159 28.72 -7.30 -17.75
N VAL A 160 27.94 -6.96 -16.73
CA VAL A 160 26.48 -7.07 -16.74
C VAL A 160 25.91 -5.72 -17.17
N LYS A 161 25.19 -5.71 -18.32
CA LYS A 161 24.39 -4.55 -18.72
C LYS A 161 22.98 -4.72 -18.21
N VAL A 162 22.56 -3.78 -17.38
CA VAL A 162 21.17 -3.70 -16.89
C VAL A 162 20.42 -2.66 -17.73
N GLN A 163 19.40 -3.10 -18.47
CA GLN A 163 18.49 -2.20 -19.16
C GLN A 163 17.20 -2.07 -18.33
N GLY A 164 16.98 -0.86 -17.82
CA GLY A 164 15.77 -0.53 -17.08
C GLY A 164 16.01 0.63 -16.11
N MET A 165 15.04 1.52 -15.96
CA MET A 165 15.13 2.62 -14.99
C MET A 165 14.68 2.12 -13.62
N PHE A 166 15.62 1.70 -12.79
CA PHE A 166 15.41 1.41 -11.38
C PHE A 166 16.19 2.39 -10.50
N ASN A 167 15.80 2.46 -9.24
CA ASN A 167 16.64 3.02 -8.22
C ASN A 167 18.02 2.32 -8.30
N ALA A 168 19.07 3.10 -8.54
CA ALA A 168 20.42 2.56 -8.81
C ALA A 168 20.90 1.60 -7.70
N ASP A 169 20.54 1.87 -6.45
CA ASP A 169 20.92 1.06 -5.30
C ASP A 169 20.26 -0.31 -5.31
N ASP A 170 19.00 -0.42 -5.74
CA ASP A 170 18.29 -1.69 -5.88
C ASP A 170 18.81 -2.55 -7.05
N ALA A 171 19.20 -1.88 -8.14
CA ALA A 171 19.80 -2.56 -9.29
C ALA A 171 21.17 -3.16 -8.93
N VAL A 172 22.00 -2.42 -8.17
CA VAL A 172 23.30 -2.88 -7.69
C VAL A 172 23.15 -4.08 -6.74
N ALA A 173 22.24 -4.02 -5.77
CA ALA A 173 22.03 -5.11 -4.83
C ALA A 173 21.54 -6.39 -5.52
N ARG A 174 20.70 -6.28 -6.56
CA ARG A 174 20.27 -7.43 -7.37
C ARG A 174 21.38 -7.98 -8.25
N MET A 175 22.24 -7.14 -8.78
CA MET A 175 23.42 -7.57 -9.54
C MET A 175 24.40 -8.35 -8.66
N GLU A 176 24.68 -7.85 -7.45
CA GLU A 176 25.53 -8.54 -6.49
C GLU A 176 24.99 -9.91 -6.10
N ALA A 177 23.68 -10.01 -5.80
CA ALA A 177 23.02 -11.27 -5.49
C ALA A 177 23.00 -12.25 -6.69
N ALA A 178 22.86 -11.75 -7.92
CA ALA A 178 22.90 -12.57 -9.14
C ALA A 178 24.33 -13.08 -9.43
N LEU A 179 25.34 -12.26 -9.19
CA LEU A 179 26.75 -12.64 -9.32
C LEU A 179 27.16 -13.68 -8.29
N GLU A 180 26.78 -13.51 -7.01
CA GLU A 180 27.03 -14.50 -5.96
C GLU A 180 26.36 -15.85 -6.28
N LYS A 181 25.14 -15.82 -6.81
CA LYS A 181 24.43 -17.04 -7.22
C LYS A 181 25.12 -17.72 -8.39
N ALA A 182 25.55 -16.97 -9.41
CA ALA A 182 26.27 -17.50 -10.56
C ALA A 182 27.65 -18.10 -10.18
N GLU A 183 28.37 -17.46 -9.25
CA GLU A 183 29.61 -17.99 -8.70
C GLU A 183 29.40 -19.26 -7.87
N ALA A 184 28.32 -19.33 -7.09
CA ALA A 184 27.97 -20.54 -6.31
C ALA A 184 27.59 -21.73 -7.23
N GLU A 185 26.85 -21.47 -8.30
CA GLU A 185 26.47 -22.49 -9.29
C GLU A 185 27.68 -22.94 -10.16
N GLY A 186 28.60 -22.02 -10.46
CA GLY A 186 29.85 -22.33 -11.19
C GLY A 186 30.86 -23.17 -10.39
N LYS A 187 30.82 -23.10 -9.07
CA LYS A 187 31.68 -23.90 -8.18
C LYS A 187 31.18 -25.32 -7.92
N THR A 188 29.95 -25.63 -8.32
CA THR A 188 29.36 -26.95 -8.08
C THR A 188 29.61 -27.97 -9.21
N ASN A 189 30.24 -27.52 -10.29
CA ASN A 189 30.54 -28.36 -11.47
C ASN A 189 32.06 -28.62 -11.68
N LEU A 190 32.82 -28.74 -10.59
CA LEU A 190 34.19 -29.26 -10.61
C LEU A 190 34.31 -30.51 -9.75
#